data_869e7b726e0a8b06e0589dc074c529ba
#
_entry.id   869e7b726e0a8b06e0589dc074c529ba
#
_cell.length_a   1.000
_cell.length_b   1.000
_cell.length_c   1.000
_cell.angle_alpha   90.00
_cell.angle_beta   90.00
_cell.angle_gamma   90.00
#
_symmetry.space_group_name_H-M   'P 1'
#
loop_
_entity.id
_entity.type
_entity.pdbx_description
1 polymer ?
#
loop_
_entity_poly.entity_id
_entity_poly.type
_entity_poly.pdbx_seq_one_letter_code
_entity_poly.pdbx_strand_id
1 'polypeptide(L)'
;MPPEAEDRTTCTPPRRSLHEFENVCPETDIRMKRLVALWLCATVWLSVGGQSRDWANTGRYAAANAALAVRPKVVFIGDSITEGWYSAHPSFFDANGFAARGISGQVTAQMLARFQCDVVALRPRAVVILAGTNDIARNNGPIDEERIADNIRSMAEL
;
A
#
# COMPACT_ATOMS: atom_id res chain seq x y z
N MET A 1 -42.78 -16.40 -78.85
CA MET A 1 -42.92 -14.99 -78.44
C MET A 1 -42.52 -14.82 -76.98
N PRO A 2 -41.36 -14.29 -76.68
CA PRO A 2 -41.02 -13.92 -75.34
C PRO A 2 -41.28 -12.39 -75.12
N PRO A 3 -41.64 -11.95 -73.95
CA PRO A 3 -41.79 -10.54 -73.68
C PRO A 3 -40.46 -9.88 -73.26
N GLU A 4 -40.44 -8.62 -73.51
CA GLU A 4 -39.39 -7.61 -73.42
C GLU A 4 -38.72 -7.52 -72.08
N ALA A 5 -37.43 -7.15 -72.14
CA ALA A 5 -36.57 -6.80 -70.98
C ALA A 5 -36.88 -5.41 -70.54
N GLU A 6 -37.15 -5.27 -69.20
CA GLU A 6 -37.35 -4.01 -68.50
C GLU A 6 -36.00 -3.38 -68.14
N ASP A 7 -35.83 -2.16 -68.63
CA ASP A 7 -34.71 -1.25 -68.42
C ASP A 7 -34.51 -0.92 -66.95
N ARG A 8 -33.37 -1.38 -66.37
CA ARG A 8 -32.93 -0.98 -65.00
C ARG A 8 -32.16 0.34 -65.11
N THR A 9 -32.85 1.43 -64.91
CA THR A 9 -32.21 2.72 -64.65
C THR A 9 -31.38 2.64 -63.38
N THR A 10 -30.06 2.63 -63.55
CA THR A 10 -29.08 2.73 -62.46
C THR A 10 -29.09 4.14 -61.89
N CYS A 11 -29.63 4.23 -60.68
CA CYS A 11 -29.55 5.48 -59.89
C CYS A 11 -28.14 5.58 -59.30
N THR A 12 -27.29 6.38 -59.93
CA THR A 12 -25.97 6.71 -59.43
C THR A 12 -26.13 7.85 -58.41
N PRO A 13 -25.73 7.73 -57.14
CA PRO A 13 -25.77 8.82 -56.22
C PRO A 13 -24.76 9.90 -56.60
N PRO A 14 -25.05 11.20 -56.36
CA PRO A 14 -24.13 12.29 -56.70
C PRO A 14 -22.82 12.15 -55.95
N ARG A 15 -21.70 12.21 -56.65
CA ARG A 15 -20.36 12.32 -56.06
C ARG A 15 -20.29 13.63 -55.31
N ARG A 16 -20.36 13.60 -53.97
CA ARG A 16 -19.96 14.72 -53.15
C ARG A 16 -18.44 14.89 -53.26
N SER A 17 -18.03 16.07 -53.64
CA SER A 17 -16.64 16.48 -53.77
C SER A 17 -15.97 16.40 -52.42
N LEU A 18 -14.76 15.88 -52.34
CA LEU A 18 -13.92 15.74 -51.14
C LEU A 18 -13.49 17.09 -50.53
N HIS A 19 -13.92 18.22 -51.07
CA HIS A 19 -13.56 19.56 -50.64
C HIS A 19 -14.49 20.16 -49.55
N GLU A 20 -15.53 19.44 -49.12
CA GLU A 20 -16.52 20.01 -48.18
C GLU A 20 -16.26 19.61 -46.70
N PHE A 21 -15.18 18.90 -46.41
CA PHE A 21 -14.82 18.47 -45.04
C PHE A 21 -13.68 19.25 -44.40
N GLU A 22 -13.13 20.30 -45.05
CA GLU A 22 -11.95 21.02 -44.54
C GLU A 22 -12.24 22.23 -43.66
N ASN A 23 -13.48 22.51 -43.28
CA ASN A 23 -13.80 23.67 -42.41
C ASN A 23 -14.45 23.30 -41.08
N VAL A 24 -13.96 22.23 -40.41
CA VAL A 24 -14.21 22.03 -38.96
C VAL A 24 -13.10 22.73 -38.20
N CYS A 25 -13.45 23.80 -37.53
CA CYS A 25 -12.59 24.71 -36.80
C CYS A 25 -11.56 23.97 -35.91
N PRO A 26 -10.24 24.12 -36.12
CA PRO A 26 -9.21 23.40 -35.34
C PRO A 26 -9.16 23.82 -33.88
N GLU A 27 -9.80 24.88 -33.48
CA GLU A 27 -9.74 25.47 -32.14
C GLU A 27 -10.57 24.67 -31.12
N THR A 28 -11.67 24.06 -31.54
CA THR A 28 -12.51 23.22 -30.66
C THR A 28 -11.87 21.91 -30.34
N ASP A 29 -11.11 21.33 -31.28
CA ASP A 29 -10.42 20.07 -31.12
C ASP A 29 -9.24 20.17 -30.12
N ILE A 30 -8.52 21.30 -30.18
CA ILE A 30 -7.39 21.56 -29.24
C ILE A 30 -7.91 21.80 -27.82
N ARG A 31 -9.03 22.47 -27.64
CA ARG A 31 -9.65 22.69 -26.32
C ARG A 31 -10.15 21.37 -25.72
N MET A 32 -10.79 20.55 -26.51
CA MET A 32 -11.31 19.26 -26.07
C MET A 32 -10.17 18.29 -25.73
N LYS A 33 -9.11 18.24 -26.52
CA LYS A 33 -7.90 17.43 -26.22
C LYS A 33 -7.20 17.89 -24.94
N ARG A 34 -7.13 19.20 -24.69
CA ARG A 34 -6.57 19.75 -23.44
C ARG A 34 -7.43 19.42 -22.23
N LEU A 35 -8.76 19.48 -22.34
CA LEU A 35 -9.69 19.11 -21.27
C LEU A 35 -9.63 17.59 -20.96
N VAL A 36 -9.56 16.75 -21.97
CA VAL A 36 -9.40 15.31 -21.81
C VAL A 36 -8.04 14.96 -21.18
N ALA A 37 -6.97 15.63 -21.62
CA ALA A 37 -5.63 15.44 -21.01
C ALA A 37 -5.58 15.88 -19.55
N LEU A 38 -6.23 17.02 -19.20
CA LEU A 38 -6.33 17.47 -17.81
C LEU A 38 -7.19 16.53 -16.97
N TRP A 39 -8.24 15.97 -17.53
CA TRP A 39 -9.08 14.99 -16.85
C TRP A 39 -8.35 13.66 -16.61
N LEU A 40 -7.61 13.16 -17.59
CA LEU A 40 -6.75 11.99 -17.48
C LEU A 40 -5.62 12.21 -16.46
N CYS A 41 -4.98 13.38 -16.44
CA CYS A 41 -4.01 13.73 -15.42
C CYS A 41 -4.62 13.76 -14.01
N ALA A 42 -5.81 14.37 -13.86
CA ALA A 42 -6.50 14.43 -12.57
C ALA A 42 -6.90 13.03 -12.04
N THR A 43 -7.33 12.12 -12.92
CA THR A 43 -7.67 10.74 -12.54
C THR A 43 -6.44 9.93 -12.15
N VAL A 44 -5.29 10.15 -12.78
CA VAL A 44 -4.02 9.51 -12.39
C VAL A 44 -3.55 10.01 -11.02
N TRP A 45 -3.70 11.31 -10.71
CA TRP A 45 -3.37 11.85 -9.39
C TRP A 45 -4.26 11.31 -8.27
N LEU A 46 -5.54 11.07 -8.54
CA LEU A 46 -6.47 10.46 -7.58
C LEU A 46 -6.19 8.98 -7.31
N SER A 47 -5.52 8.28 -8.23
CA SER A 47 -5.18 6.84 -8.09
C SER A 47 -3.87 6.59 -7.32
N VAL A 48 -3.03 7.63 -7.09
CA VAL A 48 -1.77 7.52 -6.32
C VAL A 48 -1.99 7.72 -4.81
N GLY A 49 -3.20 8.05 -4.38
CA GLY A 49 -3.53 8.40 -3.00
C GLY A 49 -3.97 7.24 -2.12
N GLY A 50 -3.22 6.14 -2.01
CA GLY A 50 -3.65 5.00 -1.19
C GLY A 50 -2.57 4.23 -0.44
N GLN A 51 -1.31 4.58 -0.59
CA GLN A 51 -0.28 3.95 0.22
C GLN A 51 -0.19 4.69 1.55
N SER A 52 -0.56 4.01 2.64
CA SER A 52 -0.37 4.52 4.00
C SER A 52 1.05 5.08 4.11
N ARG A 53 1.19 6.36 4.47
CA ARG A 53 2.49 7.02 4.64
C ARG A 53 3.34 6.34 5.73
N ASP A 54 2.72 5.56 6.59
CA ASP A 54 3.34 4.78 7.65
C ASP A 54 3.19 3.28 7.39
N TRP A 55 3.91 2.78 6.38
CA TRP A 55 3.92 1.37 6.00
C TRP A 55 4.26 0.41 7.16
N ALA A 56 5.12 0.83 8.07
CA ALA A 56 5.53 0.03 9.22
C ALA A 56 4.66 0.27 10.47
N ASN A 57 3.67 1.18 10.38
CA ASN A 57 2.82 1.57 11.50
C ASN A 57 3.63 2.05 12.72
N THR A 58 4.64 2.88 12.47
CA THR A 58 5.60 3.40 13.46
C THR A 58 4.91 4.25 14.52
N GLY A 59 3.77 4.88 14.19
CA GLY A 59 2.97 5.68 15.12
C GLY A 59 2.07 4.87 16.05
N ARG A 60 1.91 3.54 15.83
CA ARG A 60 0.95 2.69 16.57
C ARG A 60 1.09 2.81 18.10
N TYR A 61 2.30 2.82 18.58
CA TYR A 61 2.60 2.85 20.01
C TYR A 61 3.12 4.19 20.53
N ALA A 62 3.12 5.25 19.70
CA ALA A 62 3.68 6.54 20.08
C ALA A 62 3.07 7.11 21.37
N ALA A 63 1.74 7.10 21.50
CA ALA A 63 1.06 7.56 22.70
C ALA A 63 1.35 6.67 23.93
N ALA A 64 1.36 5.33 23.74
CA ALA A 64 1.68 4.39 24.81
C ALA A 64 3.14 4.52 25.26
N ASN A 65 4.06 4.75 24.32
CA ASN A 65 5.48 4.98 24.63
C ASN A 65 5.68 6.27 25.41
N ALA A 66 4.99 7.35 25.02
CA ALA A 66 5.05 8.63 25.71
C ALA A 66 4.42 8.60 27.12
N ALA A 67 3.43 7.73 27.35
CA ALA A 67 2.75 7.57 28.63
C ALA A 67 3.53 6.72 29.66
N LEU A 68 4.64 6.07 29.27
CA LEU A 68 5.44 5.26 30.17
C LEU A 68 6.11 6.15 31.25
N ALA A 69 5.64 6.05 32.47
CA ALA A 69 6.24 6.77 33.62
C ALA A 69 7.63 6.20 33.99
N VAL A 70 7.88 4.93 33.73
CA VAL A 70 9.14 4.23 34.02
C VAL A 70 9.55 3.39 32.81
N ARG A 71 10.85 3.15 32.69
CA ARG A 71 11.39 2.29 31.63
C ARG A 71 10.88 0.85 31.79
N PRO A 72 10.40 0.20 30.73
CA PRO A 72 10.01 -1.19 30.82
C PRO A 72 11.21 -2.09 31.10
N LYS A 73 11.01 -3.12 31.92
CA LYS A 73 12.05 -4.12 32.17
C LYS A 73 12.34 -4.93 30.91
N VAL A 74 11.29 -5.31 30.18
CA VAL A 74 11.36 -6.09 28.96
C VAL A 74 10.39 -5.48 27.94
N VAL A 75 10.82 -5.38 26.70
CA VAL A 75 9.93 -5.10 25.56
C VAL A 75 9.74 -6.38 24.76
N PHE A 76 8.50 -6.71 24.49
CA PHE A 76 8.11 -7.83 23.61
C PHE A 76 7.69 -7.22 22.26
N ILE A 77 8.54 -7.29 21.24
CA ILE A 77 8.21 -6.89 19.89
C ILE A 77 7.81 -8.10 19.07
N GLY A 78 6.76 -7.97 18.25
CA GLY A 78 6.28 -9.07 17.45
C GLY A 78 5.07 -8.73 16.59
N ASP A 79 4.39 -9.77 16.16
CA ASP A 79 3.22 -9.75 15.31
C ASP A 79 1.90 -9.94 16.10
N SER A 80 0.90 -10.58 15.45
CA SER A 80 -0.39 -10.91 16.07
C SER A 80 -0.29 -11.80 17.30
N ILE A 81 0.74 -12.66 17.39
CA ILE A 81 0.93 -13.54 18.54
C ILE A 81 1.25 -12.69 19.78
N THR A 82 2.16 -11.75 19.66
CA THR A 82 2.52 -10.81 20.75
C THR A 82 1.37 -9.87 21.09
N GLU A 83 0.66 -9.34 20.09
CA GLU A 83 -0.50 -8.48 20.30
C GLU A 83 -1.65 -9.22 21.00
N GLY A 84 -1.94 -10.45 20.53
CA GLY A 84 -2.96 -11.31 21.12
C GLY A 84 -2.61 -11.76 22.54
N TRP A 85 -1.34 -12.03 22.83
CA TRP A 85 -0.89 -12.37 24.18
C TRP A 85 -1.15 -11.21 25.15
N TYR A 86 -0.79 -9.98 24.78
CA TYR A 86 -1.10 -8.83 25.61
C TYR A 86 -2.62 -8.66 25.83
N SER A 87 -3.40 -8.82 24.77
CA SER A 87 -4.88 -8.70 24.83
C SER A 87 -5.51 -9.75 25.76
N ALA A 88 -4.97 -10.98 25.77
CA ALA A 88 -5.48 -12.06 26.60
C ALA A 88 -5.00 -11.97 28.07
N HIS A 89 -3.79 -11.47 28.30
CA HIS A 89 -3.14 -11.48 29.60
C HIS A 89 -2.46 -10.14 29.94
N PRO A 90 -3.17 -8.99 29.94
CA PRO A 90 -2.58 -7.68 30.17
C PRO A 90 -1.91 -7.59 31.56
N SER A 91 -2.49 -8.21 32.58
CA SER A 91 -1.95 -8.23 33.94
C SER A 91 -0.57 -8.87 34.04
N PHE A 92 -0.23 -9.82 33.18
CA PHE A 92 1.12 -10.40 33.13
C PHE A 92 2.15 -9.34 32.74
N PHE A 93 1.85 -8.51 31.76
CA PHE A 93 2.74 -7.44 31.31
C PHE A 93 2.84 -6.32 32.33
N ASP A 94 1.71 -5.83 32.82
CA ASP A 94 1.62 -4.69 33.72
C ASP A 94 2.28 -4.98 35.08
N ALA A 95 1.99 -6.13 35.68
CA ALA A 95 2.55 -6.53 36.98
C ALA A 95 4.07 -6.74 36.96
N ASN A 96 4.62 -7.12 35.79
CA ASN A 96 6.06 -7.34 35.64
C ASN A 96 6.82 -6.13 35.12
N GLY A 97 6.14 -5.05 34.73
CA GLY A 97 6.75 -3.88 34.10
C GLY A 97 7.28 -4.19 32.71
N PHE A 98 6.54 -4.97 31.94
CA PHE A 98 6.83 -5.33 30.56
C PHE A 98 6.02 -4.47 29.60
N ALA A 99 6.55 -4.19 28.42
CA ALA A 99 5.85 -3.50 27.35
C ALA A 99 5.63 -4.42 26.14
N ALA A 100 4.37 -4.65 25.78
CA ALA A 100 4.03 -5.36 24.55
C ALA A 100 3.98 -4.40 23.38
N ARG A 101 4.66 -4.75 22.28
CA ARG A 101 4.76 -3.99 21.06
C ARG A 101 4.49 -4.90 19.84
N GLY A 102 3.47 -5.75 19.95
CA GLY A 102 2.98 -6.61 18.88
C GLY A 102 2.06 -5.84 17.93
N ILE A 103 2.16 -6.08 16.63
CA ILE A 103 1.23 -5.56 15.61
C ILE A 103 0.88 -6.68 14.66
N SER A 104 -0.41 -7.01 14.58
CA SER A 104 -0.92 -8.10 13.75
C SER A 104 -0.50 -7.96 12.28
N GLY A 105 -0.09 -9.08 11.69
CA GLY A 105 0.27 -9.19 10.28
C GLY A 105 1.65 -8.65 9.92
N GLN A 106 2.40 -8.07 10.85
CA GLN A 106 3.72 -7.49 10.54
C GLN A 106 4.76 -8.55 10.19
N VAL A 107 5.58 -8.20 9.20
CA VAL A 107 6.77 -8.91 8.76
C VAL A 107 8.03 -8.30 9.40
N THR A 108 9.16 -9.02 9.36
CA THR A 108 10.42 -8.60 9.98
C THR A 108 10.90 -7.22 9.55
N ALA A 109 10.75 -6.86 8.27
CA ALA A 109 11.14 -5.55 7.75
C ALA A 109 10.32 -4.39 8.38
N GLN A 110 9.03 -4.60 8.65
CA GLN A 110 8.19 -3.63 9.33
C GLN A 110 8.55 -3.49 10.81
N MET A 111 8.86 -4.60 11.48
CA MET A 111 9.33 -4.58 12.87
C MET A 111 10.66 -3.84 12.99
N LEU A 112 11.61 -4.09 12.08
CA LEU A 112 12.89 -3.38 12.03
C LEU A 112 12.69 -1.87 11.83
N ALA A 113 11.80 -1.45 10.94
CA ALA A 113 11.55 -0.03 10.67
C ALA A 113 11.05 0.75 11.90
N ARG A 114 10.27 0.09 12.79
CA ARG A 114 9.78 0.70 14.04
C ARG A 114 10.60 0.35 15.28
N PHE A 115 11.66 -0.45 15.15
CA PHE A 115 12.44 -0.95 16.27
C PHE A 115 13.05 0.17 17.11
N GLN A 116 13.54 1.23 16.45
CA GLN A 116 14.10 2.38 17.12
C GLN A 116 13.11 3.06 18.07
N CYS A 117 11.88 3.33 17.63
CA CYS A 117 10.90 4.06 18.43
C CYS A 117 10.18 3.19 19.47
N ASP A 118 9.97 1.91 19.18
CA ASP A 118 9.18 1.02 20.02
C ASP A 118 10.02 0.17 20.99
N VAL A 119 11.34 0.10 20.76
CA VAL A 119 12.25 -0.70 21.58
C VAL A 119 13.44 0.13 22.08
N VAL A 120 14.33 0.57 21.18
CA VAL A 120 15.59 1.20 21.57
C VAL A 120 15.38 2.48 22.39
N ALA A 121 14.44 3.33 21.96
CA ALA A 121 14.12 4.58 22.64
C ALA A 121 13.56 4.36 24.07
N LEU A 122 12.94 3.20 24.34
CA LEU A 122 12.41 2.84 25.65
C LEU A 122 13.50 2.36 26.62
N ARG A 123 14.68 2.02 26.11
CA ARG A 123 15.85 1.57 26.88
C ARG A 123 15.52 0.41 27.83
N PRO A 124 14.93 -0.71 27.38
CA PRO A 124 14.63 -1.84 28.23
C PRO A 124 15.91 -2.54 28.73
N ARG A 125 15.78 -3.42 29.72
CA ARG A 125 16.88 -4.30 30.16
C ARG A 125 17.05 -5.52 29.25
N ALA A 126 15.95 -5.94 28.60
CA ALA A 126 15.94 -7.05 27.65
C ALA A 126 14.84 -6.86 26.61
N VAL A 127 15.01 -7.52 25.48
CA VAL A 127 14.03 -7.53 24.39
C VAL A 127 13.73 -8.97 24.02
N VAL A 128 12.45 -9.26 23.83
CA VAL A 128 11.97 -10.51 23.24
C VAL A 128 11.47 -10.19 21.82
N ILE A 129 12.09 -10.81 20.82
CA ILE A 129 11.73 -10.64 19.41
C ILE A 129 11.02 -11.93 18.96
N LEU A 130 9.74 -11.83 18.61
CA LEU A 130 8.97 -12.91 17.99
C LEU A 130 8.61 -12.45 16.57
N ALA A 131 9.32 -12.97 15.58
CA ALA A 131 9.28 -12.47 14.21
C ALA A 131 9.50 -13.58 13.17
N GLY A 132 9.08 -13.34 11.93
CA GLY A 132 9.31 -14.22 10.80
C GLY A 132 8.11 -15.05 10.37
N THR A 133 7.11 -15.25 11.21
CA THR A 133 5.91 -16.04 10.89
C THR A 133 5.17 -15.51 9.65
N ASN A 134 4.96 -14.20 9.60
CA ASN A 134 4.27 -13.55 8.48
C ASN A 134 5.16 -13.45 7.23
N ASP A 135 6.47 -13.41 7.38
CA ASP A 135 7.44 -13.48 6.28
C ASP A 135 7.35 -14.84 5.59
N ILE A 136 7.42 -15.92 6.36
CA ILE A 136 7.31 -17.31 5.87
C ILE A 136 5.94 -17.55 5.23
N ALA A 137 4.87 -17.01 5.82
CA ALA A 137 3.53 -17.05 5.26
C ALA A 137 3.35 -16.15 4.01
N ARG A 138 4.36 -15.34 3.64
CA ARG A 138 4.36 -14.41 2.50
C ARG A 138 3.25 -13.37 2.54
N ASN A 139 2.87 -12.92 3.72
CA ASN A 139 1.79 -11.95 3.91
C ASN A 139 2.07 -10.57 3.27
N ASN A 140 3.35 -10.24 3.06
CA ASN A 140 3.79 -9.02 2.38
C ASN A 140 4.60 -9.32 1.10
N GLY A 141 4.28 -10.43 0.43
CA GLY A 141 4.98 -10.91 -0.75
C GLY A 141 6.14 -11.85 -0.44
N PRO A 142 6.80 -12.40 -1.48
CA PRO A 142 7.91 -13.31 -1.32
C PRO A 142 9.15 -12.62 -0.74
N ILE A 143 9.82 -13.29 0.16
CA ILE A 143 11.08 -12.86 0.77
C ILE A 143 11.98 -14.08 0.97
N ASP A 144 13.28 -13.91 0.82
CA ASP A 144 14.27 -14.94 1.07
C ASP A 144 14.53 -15.13 2.57
N GLU A 145 14.77 -16.35 3.01
CA GLU A 145 15.02 -16.70 4.42
C GLU A 145 16.23 -15.94 4.98
N GLU A 146 17.26 -15.71 4.17
CA GLU A 146 18.44 -14.94 4.54
C GLU A 146 18.08 -13.48 4.90
N ARG A 147 17.16 -12.87 4.17
CA ARG A 147 16.64 -11.53 4.48
C ARG A 147 15.86 -11.49 5.79
N ILE A 148 15.09 -12.53 6.09
CA ILE A 148 14.38 -12.64 7.36
C ILE A 148 15.41 -12.68 8.51
N ALA A 149 16.44 -13.52 8.37
CA ALA A 149 17.53 -13.63 9.34
C ALA A 149 18.31 -12.31 9.50
N ASP A 150 18.58 -11.59 8.40
CA ASP A 150 19.27 -10.31 8.43
C ASP A 150 18.46 -9.23 9.14
N ASN A 151 17.16 -9.16 8.93
CA ASN A 151 16.28 -8.23 9.63
C ASN A 151 16.30 -8.51 11.15
N ILE A 152 16.23 -9.79 11.55
CA ILE A 152 16.28 -10.19 12.97
C ILE A 152 17.65 -9.87 13.56
N ARG A 153 18.74 -10.14 12.84
CA ARG A 153 20.11 -9.81 13.26
C ARG A 153 20.28 -8.32 13.45
N SER A 154 19.80 -7.50 12.49
CA SER A 154 19.82 -6.04 12.59
C SER A 154 19.07 -5.52 13.83
N MET A 155 17.91 -6.08 14.14
CA MET A 155 17.19 -5.74 15.37
C MET A 155 17.97 -6.12 16.63
N ALA A 156 18.72 -7.23 16.62
CA ALA A 156 19.52 -7.66 17.76
C ALA A 156 20.81 -6.85 17.96
N GLU A 157 21.32 -6.25 16.90
CA GLU A 157 22.50 -5.36 16.93
C GLU A 157 22.17 -3.94 17.41
N LEU A 158 20.93 -3.49 17.20
CA LEU A 158 20.43 -2.19 17.67
C LEU A 158 20.22 -2.18 19.19
#